data_bd004cb718763af5e503fe67cb480578
#
_entry.id   bd004cb718763af5e503fe67cb480578
#
_cell.length_a   1.000
_cell.length_b   1.000
_cell.length_c   1.000
_cell.angle_alpha   90.00
_cell.angle_beta   90.00
_cell.angle_gamma   90.00
#
_symmetry.space_group_name_H-M   'P 1'
#
loop_
_entity.id
_entity.type
_entity.pdbx_description
1 polymer ?
#
loop_
_entity_poly.entity_id
_entity_poly.type
_entity_poly.pdbx_seq_one_letter_code
_entity_poly.pdbx_strand_id
1 'polypeptide(L)'
;KYLQTFPDGAFGLNAHYYLCLIGKEQKNYDMILEHSGKLLEYPDNPFSEEALIMRAEVQFNKVQFADALASYKMLKEKATTAERRLLAETGMLRAAYLLKDDTETIHAATALLSEAKLSPELKNEALYYRAKAYLNQKADKAAMGDLKELAKDTRNLYGAEAKFLVAQELYNSQNYAAAEKELLNFIDQSTPHAYWLARGFILLSDVYVAMDKKL
;
A
#
# COMPACT_ATOMS: atom_id res chain seq x y z
N LYS A 1 18.46 -29.23 -18.12
CA LYS A 1 18.95 -30.07 -19.25
C LYS A 1 18.85 -29.33 -20.60
N TYR A 2 17.65 -28.85 -21.05
CA TYR A 2 17.51 -28.16 -22.36
C TYR A 2 18.44 -26.92 -22.47
N LEU A 3 18.40 -25.99 -21.52
CA LEU A 3 19.22 -24.77 -21.53
C LEU A 3 20.72 -25.03 -21.38
N GLN A 4 21.13 -26.16 -20.81
CA GLN A 4 22.53 -26.58 -20.74
C GLN A 4 23.06 -27.10 -22.10
N THR A 5 22.17 -27.73 -22.88
CA THR A 5 22.52 -28.29 -24.19
C THR A 5 22.38 -27.26 -25.29
N PHE A 6 21.40 -26.38 -25.19
CA PHE A 6 21.03 -25.37 -26.20
C PHE A 6 20.77 -24.01 -25.53
N PRO A 7 21.82 -23.30 -25.07
CA PRO A 7 21.65 -22.02 -24.36
C PRO A 7 20.91 -20.96 -25.19
N ASP A 8 21.15 -20.93 -26.50
CA ASP A 8 20.53 -20.01 -27.46
C ASP A 8 19.46 -20.72 -28.32
N GLY A 9 18.91 -21.80 -27.84
CA GLY A 9 17.93 -22.60 -28.58
C GLY A 9 16.59 -21.89 -28.74
N ALA A 10 15.87 -22.19 -29.81
CA ALA A 10 14.57 -21.60 -30.18
C ALA A 10 13.51 -21.69 -29.07
N PHE A 11 13.63 -22.61 -28.12
CA PHE A 11 12.73 -22.77 -26.98
C PHE A 11 13.30 -22.20 -25.66
N GLY A 12 14.36 -21.37 -25.72
CA GLY A 12 14.98 -20.78 -24.54
C GLY A 12 14.01 -19.99 -23.66
N LEU A 13 13.22 -19.11 -24.26
CA LEU A 13 12.18 -18.35 -23.54
C LEU A 13 11.15 -19.23 -22.87
N ASN A 14 10.64 -20.22 -23.58
CA ASN A 14 9.69 -21.20 -23.00
C ASN A 14 10.32 -21.96 -21.83
N ALA A 15 11.56 -22.39 -21.97
CA ALA A 15 12.26 -23.11 -20.91
C ALA A 15 12.44 -22.26 -19.66
N HIS A 16 12.85 -20.99 -19.79
CA HIS A 16 12.93 -20.06 -18.66
C HIS A 16 11.57 -19.81 -18.01
N TYR A 17 10.51 -19.63 -18.82
CA TYR A 17 9.16 -19.46 -18.29
C TYR A 17 8.69 -20.68 -17.49
N TYR A 18 8.85 -21.89 -18.01
CA TYR A 18 8.51 -23.12 -17.29
C TYR A 18 9.33 -23.29 -16.00
N LEU A 19 10.59 -22.86 -15.98
CA LEU A 19 11.40 -22.89 -14.77
C LEU A 19 10.92 -21.88 -13.72
N CYS A 20 10.39 -20.73 -14.13
CA CYS A 20 9.68 -19.83 -13.20
C CYS A 20 8.43 -20.51 -12.61
N LEU A 21 7.62 -21.19 -13.42
CA LEU A 21 6.44 -21.91 -12.91
C LEU A 21 6.82 -23.05 -11.97
N ILE A 22 7.84 -23.84 -12.28
CA ILE A 22 8.37 -24.89 -11.40
C ILE A 22 8.88 -24.27 -10.10
N GLY A 23 9.61 -23.17 -10.18
CA GLY A 23 10.07 -22.43 -9.01
C GLY A 23 8.92 -21.96 -8.12
N LYS A 24 7.80 -21.52 -8.70
CA LYS A 24 6.58 -21.13 -7.97
C LYS A 24 5.96 -22.31 -7.23
N GLU A 25 5.80 -23.46 -7.90
CA GLU A 25 5.27 -24.69 -7.29
C GLU A 25 6.15 -25.19 -6.14
N GLN A 26 7.47 -25.10 -6.33
CA GLN A 26 8.46 -25.55 -5.35
C GLN A 26 8.79 -24.49 -4.27
N LYS A 27 8.22 -23.29 -4.36
CA LYS A 27 8.59 -22.12 -3.54
C LYS A 27 10.09 -21.79 -3.59
N ASN A 28 10.71 -22.09 -4.73
CA ASN A 28 12.12 -21.80 -4.98
C ASN A 28 12.25 -20.38 -5.54
N TYR A 29 12.35 -19.41 -4.66
CA TYR A 29 12.38 -18.00 -5.01
C TYR A 29 13.61 -17.60 -5.84
N ASP A 30 14.75 -18.23 -5.59
CA ASP A 30 15.98 -17.92 -6.33
C ASP A 30 15.87 -18.37 -7.79
N MET A 31 15.26 -19.55 -8.03
CA MET A 31 14.93 -20.02 -9.39
C MET A 31 14.00 -19.03 -10.12
N ILE A 32 12.97 -18.50 -9.44
CA ILE A 32 12.08 -17.50 -10.04
C ILE A 32 12.85 -16.24 -10.40
N LEU A 33 13.67 -15.71 -9.49
CA LEU A 33 14.43 -14.48 -9.74
C LEU A 33 15.45 -14.65 -10.86
N GLU A 34 16.15 -15.78 -10.92
CA GLU A 34 17.11 -16.09 -11.99
C GLU A 34 16.40 -16.12 -13.35
N HIS A 35 15.40 -16.98 -13.47
CA HIS A 35 14.80 -17.24 -14.79
C HIS A 35 13.86 -16.13 -15.25
N SER A 36 13.17 -15.43 -14.34
CA SER A 36 12.45 -14.19 -14.71
C SER A 36 13.39 -13.10 -15.19
N GLY A 37 14.59 -12.97 -14.56
CA GLY A 37 15.63 -12.07 -15.03
C GLY A 37 16.04 -12.36 -16.47
N LYS A 38 16.26 -13.64 -16.81
CA LYS A 38 16.59 -14.07 -18.17
C LYS A 38 15.49 -13.77 -19.18
N LEU A 39 14.21 -13.95 -18.81
CA LEU A 39 13.09 -13.55 -19.66
C LEU A 39 13.09 -12.05 -19.95
N LEU A 40 13.38 -11.22 -18.95
CA LEU A 40 13.35 -9.76 -19.08
C LEU A 40 14.54 -9.18 -19.87
N GLU A 41 15.57 -9.98 -20.17
CA GLU A 41 16.62 -9.61 -21.13
C GLU A 41 16.07 -9.49 -22.58
N TYR A 42 14.87 -10.05 -22.85
CA TYR A 42 14.20 -10.00 -24.14
C TYR A 42 12.94 -9.10 -24.06
N PRO A 43 13.00 -7.85 -24.52
CA PRO A 43 11.96 -6.84 -24.27
C PRO A 43 10.57 -7.21 -24.78
N ASP A 44 10.49 -7.91 -25.90
CA ASP A 44 9.24 -8.20 -26.62
C ASP A 44 8.82 -9.68 -26.49
N ASN A 45 9.23 -10.36 -25.40
CA ASN A 45 8.82 -11.73 -25.18
C ASN A 45 7.38 -11.83 -24.64
N PRO A 46 6.63 -12.88 -25.02
CA PRO A 46 5.22 -13.03 -24.63
C PRO A 46 5.01 -13.33 -23.12
N PHE A 47 6.08 -13.62 -22.37
CA PHE A 47 6.03 -13.96 -20.95
C PHE A 47 6.42 -12.79 -20.04
N SER A 48 6.65 -11.61 -20.59
CA SER A 48 7.19 -10.44 -19.83
C SER A 48 6.30 -10.06 -18.65
N GLU A 49 4.97 -10.03 -18.85
CA GLU A 49 4.06 -9.64 -17.77
C GLU A 49 4.04 -10.67 -16.64
N GLU A 50 3.93 -11.97 -16.96
CA GLU A 50 3.97 -13.04 -15.96
C GLU A 50 5.30 -13.10 -15.23
N ALA A 51 6.40 -12.92 -15.98
CA ALA A 51 7.73 -12.88 -15.37
C ALA A 51 7.87 -11.72 -14.37
N LEU A 52 7.34 -10.54 -14.72
CA LEU A 52 7.34 -9.36 -13.83
C LEU A 52 6.45 -9.57 -12.61
N ILE A 53 5.27 -10.17 -12.77
CA ILE A 53 4.38 -10.50 -11.65
C ILE A 53 5.10 -11.42 -10.67
N MET A 54 5.61 -12.57 -11.14
CA MET A 54 6.30 -13.54 -10.29
C MET A 54 7.54 -12.95 -9.61
N ARG A 55 8.31 -12.14 -10.34
CA ARG A 55 9.50 -11.47 -9.83
C ARG A 55 9.15 -10.46 -8.74
N ALA A 56 8.19 -9.58 -9.00
CA ALA A 56 7.78 -8.55 -8.06
C ALA A 56 7.21 -9.16 -6.76
N GLU A 57 6.38 -10.21 -6.87
CA GLU A 57 5.85 -10.93 -5.71
C GLU A 57 6.96 -11.56 -4.87
N VAL A 58 7.94 -12.19 -5.50
CA VAL A 58 9.09 -12.79 -4.78
C VAL A 58 9.92 -11.71 -4.10
N GLN A 59 10.25 -10.62 -4.80
CA GLN A 59 11.01 -9.52 -4.23
C GLN A 59 10.27 -8.88 -3.05
N PHE A 60 8.97 -8.69 -3.18
CA PHE A 60 8.14 -8.15 -2.10
C PHE A 60 8.15 -9.07 -0.87
N ASN A 61 7.96 -10.39 -1.06
CA ASN A 61 7.98 -11.38 0.02
C ASN A 61 9.37 -11.52 0.67
N LYS A 62 10.44 -11.27 -0.08
CA LYS A 62 11.82 -11.23 0.45
C LYS A 62 12.18 -9.87 1.09
N VAL A 63 11.20 -8.97 1.27
CA VAL A 63 11.40 -7.62 1.83
C VAL A 63 12.35 -6.75 0.98
N GLN A 64 12.51 -7.07 -0.28
CA GLN A 64 13.28 -6.32 -1.28
C GLN A 64 12.37 -5.27 -1.94
N PHE A 65 11.85 -4.32 -1.13
CA PHE A 65 10.79 -3.42 -1.57
C PHE A 65 11.21 -2.48 -2.70
N ALA A 66 12.47 -2.06 -2.76
CA ALA A 66 12.98 -1.23 -3.85
C ALA A 66 12.96 -1.97 -5.19
N ASP A 67 13.41 -3.23 -5.19
CA ASP A 67 13.40 -4.09 -6.39
C ASP A 67 11.97 -4.44 -6.80
N ALA A 68 11.11 -4.74 -5.82
CA ALA A 68 9.69 -5.00 -6.07
C ALA A 68 9.00 -3.79 -6.70
N LEU A 69 9.25 -2.59 -6.19
CA LEU A 69 8.72 -1.35 -6.74
C LEU A 69 9.15 -1.15 -8.20
N ALA A 70 10.43 -1.40 -8.51
CA ALA A 70 10.94 -1.33 -9.87
C ALA A 70 10.25 -2.34 -10.79
N SER A 71 10.08 -3.59 -10.33
CA SER A 71 9.40 -4.64 -11.10
C SER A 71 7.92 -4.32 -11.33
N TYR A 72 7.21 -3.77 -10.33
CA TYR A 72 5.82 -3.32 -10.49
C TYR A 72 5.70 -2.12 -11.44
N LYS A 73 6.65 -1.17 -11.44
CA LYS A 73 6.70 -0.07 -12.42
C LYS A 73 6.82 -0.61 -13.85
N MET A 74 7.74 -1.54 -14.07
CA MET A 74 7.89 -2.20 -15.38
C MET A 74 6.63 -2.96 -15.80
N LEU A 75 5.97 -3.64 -14.85
CA LEU A 75 4.71 -4.33 -15.10
C LEU A 75 3.60 -3.35 -15.52
N LYS A 76 3.47 -2.20 -14.83
CA LYS A 76 2.50 -1.17 -15.17
C LYS A 76 2.65 -0.68 -16.61
N GLU A 77 3.90 -0.47 -17.07
CA GLU A 77 4.20 -0.03 -18.42
C GLU A 77 3.84 -1.08 -19.49
N LYS A 78 4.01 -2.35 -19.14
CA LYS A 78 3.76 -3.48 -20.07
C LYS A 78 2.35 -4.05 -20.00
N ALA A 79 1.59 -3.71 -18.95
CA ALA A 79 0.29 -4.31 -18.66
C ALA A 79 -0.71 -4.13 -19.81
N THR A 80 -1.16 -5.24 -20.36
CA THR A 80 -2.12 -5.29 -21.48
C THR A 80 -3.57 -5.29 -21.02
N THR A 81 -3.85 -5.62 -19.74
CA THR A 81 -5.20 -5.62 -19.15
C THR A 81 -5.31 -4.66 -17.97
N ALA A 82 -6.54 -4.22 -17.70
CA ALA A 82 -6.83 -3.36 -16.56
C ALA A 82 -6.51 -4.05 -15.23
N GLU A 83 -6.75 -5.37 -15.13
CA GLU A 83 -6.46 -6.15 -13.92
C GLU A 83 -4.96 -6.19 -13.63
N ARG A 84 -4.12 -6.41 -14.64
CA ARG A 84 -2.66 -6.43 -14.49
C ARG A 84 -2.12 -5.05 -14.15
N ARG A 85 -2.70 -4.00 -14.72
CA ARG A 85 -2.36 -2.62 -14.38
C ARG A 85 -2.70 -2.31 -12.93
N LEU A 86 -3.91 -2.67 -12.49
CA LEU A 86 -4.35 -2.49 -11.10
C LEU A 86 -3.47 -3.28 -10.12
N LEU A 87 -3.08 -4.51 -10.49
CA LEU A 87 -2.14 -5.32 -9.70
C LEU A 87 -0.80 -4.59 -9.55
N ALA A 88 -0.26 -4.08 -10.65
CA ALA A 88 1.00 -3.33 -10.63
C ALA A 88 0.91 -2.07 -9.76
N GLU A 89 -0.13 -1.27 -9.93
CA GLU A 89 -0.34 -0.03 -9.15
C GLU A 89 -0.54 -0.30 -7.66
N THR A 90 -1.26 -1.37 -7.33
CA THR A 90 -1.41 -1.81 -5.94
C THR A 90 -0.06 -2.26 -5.35
N GLY A 91 0.72 -3.01 -6.10
CA GLY A 91 2.06 -3.43 -5.71
C GLY A 91 3.02 -2.26 -5.53
N MET A 92 2.97 -1.29 -6.44
CA MET A 92 3.75 -0.04 -6.33
C MET A 92 3.42 0.72 -5.05
N LEU A 93 2.15 0.92 -4.75
CA LEU A 93 1.71 1.60 -3.53
C LEU A 93 2.24 0.91 -2.27
N ARG A 94 2.06 -0.40 -2.17
CA ARG A 94 2.49 -1.19 -1.01
C ARG A 94 4.00 -1.20 -0.84
N ALA A 95 4.73 -1.38 -1.94
CA ALA A 95 6.18 -1.39 -1.92
C ALA A 95 6.75 -0.02 -1.52
N ALA A 96 6.23 1.08 -2.07
CA ALA A 96 6.65 2.43 -1.74
C ALA A 96 6.39 2.76 -0.26
N TYR A 97 5.23 2.40 0.27
CA TYR A 97 4.88 2.61 1.67
C TYR A 97 5.80 1.83 2.63
N LEU A 98 6.09 0.56 2.34
CA LEU A 98 6.99 -0.27 3.14
C LEU A 98 8.45 0.15 3.01
N LEU A 99 8.84 0.70 1.86
CA LEU A 99 10.15 1.33 1.64
C LEU A 99 10.30 2.65 2.41
N LYS A 100 9.19 3.21 2.91
CA LYS A 100 9.10 4.55 3.53
C LYS A 100 9.47 5.68 2.57
N ASP A 101 9.20 5.48 1.28
CA ASP A 101 9.28 6.53 0.28
C ASP A 101 7.94 7.27 0.25
N ASP A 102 7.83 8.30 1.08
CA ASP A 102 6.58 9.07 1.23
C ASP A 102 6.18 9.75 -0.09
N THR A 103 7.13 10.22 -0.88
CA THR A 103 6.87 10.87 -2.17
C THR A 103 6.27 9.90 -3.17
N GLU A 104 6.88 8.74 -3.33
CA GLU A 104 6.38 7.70 -4.23
C GLU A 104 5.05 7.12 -3.70
N THR A 105 4.88 7.00 -2.38
CA THR A 105 3.62 6.56 -1.76
C THR A 105 2.47 7.50 -2.11
N ILE A 106 2.67 8.82 -1.99
CA ILE A 106 1.67 9.84 -2.36
C ILE A 106 1.33 9.74 -3.84
N HIS A 107 2.35 9.62 -4.69
CA HIS A 107 2.19 9.50 -6.13
C HIS A 107 1.39 8.23 -6.50
N ALA A 108 1.81 7.07 -6.01
CA ALA A 108 1.16 5.79 -6.30
C ALA A 108 -0.28 5.74 -5.76
N ALA A 109 -0.53 6.23 -4.53
CA ALA A 109 -1.87 6.31 -3.97
C ALA A 109 -2.78 7.25 -4.76
N THR A 110 -2.27 8.39 -5.22
CA THR A 110 -3.05 9.37 -5.98
C THR A 110 -3.43 8.80 -7.36
N ALA A 111 -2.50 8.12 -8.03
CA ALA A 111 -2.79 7.43 -9.27
C ALA A 111 -3.87 6.37 -9.08
N LEU A 112 -3.72 5.50 -8.07
CA LEU A 112 -4.68 4.45 -7.77
C LEU A 112 -6.07 5.00 -7.42
N LEU A 113 -6.15 6.07 -6.62
CA LEU A 113 -7.42 6.71 -6.25
C LEU A 113 -8.12 7.41 -7.43
N SER A 114 -7.45 7.62 -8.55
CA SER A 114 -8.06 8.12 -9.79
C SER A 114 -8.73 7.04 -10.63
N GLU A 115 -8.50 5.76 -10.30
CA GLU A 115 -9.13 4.64 -11.00
C GLU A 115 -10.65 4.59 -10.74
N ALA A 116 -11.43 4.40 -11.81
CA ALA A 116 -12.89 4.50 -11.76
C ALA A 116 -13.57 3.38 -10.94
N LYS A 117 -12.90 2.25 -10.75
CA LYS A 117 -13.47 1.05 -10.10
C LYS A 117 -12.47 0.46 -9.11
N LEU A 118 -12.36 1.07 -7.93
CA LEU A 118 -11.64 0.48 -6.81
C LEU A 118 -12.59 -0.25 -5.85
N SER A 119 -12.14 -1.37 -5.29
CA SER A 119 -12.83 -1.94 -4.14
C SER A 119 -12.75 -0.97 -2.95
N PRO A 120 -13.75 -0.98 -2.04
CA PRO A 120 -13.70 -0.17 -0.83
C PRO A 120 -12.44 -0.41 0.01
N GLU A 121 -11.98 -1.65 0.08
CA GLU A 121 -10.78 -2.05 0.82
C GLU A 121 -9.52 -1.39 0.24
N LEU A 122 -9.36 -1.48 -1.08
CA LEU A 122 -8.20 -0.89 -1.76
C LEU A 122 -8.24 0.64 -1.73
N LYS A 123 -9.44 1.24 -1.84
CA LYS A 123 -9.62 2.68 -1.66
C LYS A 123 -9.18 3.12 -0.26
N ASN A 124 -9.62 2.40 0.78
CA ASN A 124 -9.25 2.72 2.16
C ASN A 124 -7.75 2.54 2.40
N GLU A 125 -7.14 1.48 1.85
CA GLU A 125 -5.69 1.27 1.93
C GLU A 125 -4.92 2.42 1.28
N ALA A 126 -5.33 2.85 0.08
CA ALA A 126 -4.68 3.94 -0.64
C ALA A 126 -4.81 5.29 0.09
N LEU A 127 -6.01 5.61 0.60
CA LEU A 127 -6.23 6.82 1.41
C LEU A 127 -5.37 6.79 2.68
N TYR A 128 -5.30 5.65 3.36
CA TYR A 128 -4.54 5.51 4.59
C TYR A 128 -3.04 5.69 4.36
N TYR A 129 -2.46 5.02 3.37
CA TYR A 129 -1.03 5.15 3.09
C TYR A 129 -0.68 6.57 2.64
N ARG A 130 -1.54 7.22 1.84
CA ARG A 130 -1.34 8.60 1.43
C ARG A 130 -1.41 9.57 2.60
N ALA A 131 -2.39 9.42 3.48
CA ALA A 131 -2.51 10.23 4.68
C ALA A 131 -1.28 10.09 5.59
N LYS A 132 -0.79 8.86 5.82
CA LYS A 132 0.41 8.62 6.63
C LYS A 132 1.65 9.26 6.00
N ALA A 133 1.80 9.16 4.69
CA ALA A 133 2.90 9.79 3.96
C ALA A 133 2.83 11.33 4.04
N TYR A 134 1.64 11.93 3.91
CA TYR A 134 1.46 13.37 4.13
C TYR A 134 1.83 13.80 5.55
N LEU A 135 1.41 13.05 6.59
CA LEU A 135 1.77 13.36 7.97
C LEU A 135 3.29 13.29 8.19
N ASN A 136 3.96 12.29 7.61
CA ASN A 136 5.43 12.18 7.67
C ASN A 136 6.12 13.41 7.05
N GLN A 137 5.55 13.96 5.97
CA GLN A 137 6.03 15.17 5.30
C GLN A 137 5.56 16.47 5.96
N LYS A 138 4.83 16.39 7.09
CA LYS A 138 4.21 17.55 7.77
C LYS A 138 3.24 18.33 6.88
N ALA A 139 2.60 17.65 5.94
CA ALA A 139 1.57 18.19 5.07
C ALA A 139 0.16 17.95 5.65
N ASP A 140 -0.06 18.38 6.90
CA ASP A 140 -1.21 18.02 7.73
C ASP A 140 -2.55 18.36 7.06
N LYS A 141 -2.63 19.50 6.35
CA LYS A 141 -3.85 19.87 5.61
C LYS A 141 -4.22 18.86 4.52
N ALA A 142 -3.24 18.31 3.82
CA ALA A 142 -3.47 17.29 2.80
C ALA A 142 -3.90 15.96 3.46
N ALA A 143 -3.20 15.56 4.53
CA ALA A 143 -3.54 14.37 5.30
C ALA A 143 -4.98 14.39 5.82
N MET A 144 -5.44 15.55 6.31
CA MET A 144 -6.78 15.72 6.88
C MET A 144 -7.91 15.42 5.90
N GLY A 145 -7.71 15.62 4.59
CA GLY A 145 -8.70 15.24 3.58
C GLY A 145 -8.95 13.74 3.57
N ASP A 146 -7.88 12.96 3.48
CA ASP A 146 -7.93 11.51 3.44
C ASP A 146 -8.38 10.91 4.78
N LEU A 147 -7.86 11.44 5.90
CA LEU A 147 -8.25 11.00 7.24
C LEU A 147 -9.74 11.19 7.51
N LYS A 148 -10.32 12.32 7.13
CA LYS A 148 -11.76 12.59 7.30
C LYS A 148 -12.62 11.65 6.45
N GLU A 149 -12.17 11.28 5.26
CA GLU A 149 -12.88 10.30 4.43
C GLU A 149 -12.87 8.91 5.08
N LEU A 150 -11.70 8.46 5.55
CA LEU A 150 -11.56 7.18 6.27
C LEU A 150 -12.36 7.15 7.57
N ALA A 151 -12.35 8.24 8.34
CA ALA A 151 -13.02 8.36 9.65
C ALA A 151 -14.54 8.24 9.59
N LYS A 152 -15.15 8.20 8.41
CA LYS A 152 -16.60 7.97 8.24
C LYS A 152 -17.01 6.56 8.63
N ASP A 153 -16.13 5.57 8.56
CA ASP A 153 -16.40 4.19 8.93
C ASP A 153 -15.35 3.62 9.90
N THR A 154 -15.63 3.76 11.20
CA THR A 154 -14.74 3.30 12.27
C THR A 154 -14.81 1.80 12.55
N ARG A 155 -15.63 1.04 11.81
CA ARG A 155 -15.71 -0.43 11.92
C ARG A 155 -14.49 -1.10 11.31
N ASN A 156 -13.82 -0.47 10.36
CA ASN A 156 -12.53 -0.93 9.86
C ASN A 156 -11.36 -0.24 10.60
N LEU A 157 -10.21 -0.92 10.61
CA LEU A 157 -9.03 -0.46 11.35
C LEU A 157 -8.54 0.93 10.89
N TYR A 158 -8.49 1.17 9.59
CA TYR A 158 -8.01 2.44 9.05
C TYR A 158 -8.92 3.60 9.46
N GLY A 159 -10.24 3.38 9.46
CA GLY A 159 -11.21 4.39 9.88
C GLY A 159 -11.14 4.70 11.36
N ALA A 160 -10.94 3.68 12.21
CA ALA A 160 -10.78 3.89 13.66
C ALA A 160 -9.50 4.68 13.98
N GLU A 161 -8.37 4.32 13.36
CA GLU A 161 -7.13 5.09 13.50
C GLU A 161 -7.29 6.51 12.95
N ALA A 162 -7.88 6.66 11.76
CA ALA A 162 -8.09 7.96 11.14
C ALA A 162 -8.95 8.88 12.02
N LYS A 163 -9.99 8.35 12.65
CA LYS A 163 -10.85 9.09 13.57
C LYS A 163 -10.07 9.66 14.74
N PHE A 164 -9.20 8.83 15.34
CA PHE A 164 -8.28 9.27 16.39
C PHE A 164 -7.30 10.34 15.86
N LEU A 165 -6.68 10.12 14.68
CA LEU A 165 -5.71 11.07 14.12
C LEU A 165 -6.35 12.41 13.78
N VAL A 166 -7.59 12.45 13.28
CA VAL A 166 -8.33 13.70 13.07
C VAL A 166 -8.47 14.48 14.38
N ALA A 167 -8.86 13.81 15.47
CA ALA A 167 -8.98 14.46 16.77
C ALA A 167 -7.62 14.93 17.32
N GLN A 168 -6.56 14.13 17.10
CA GLN A 168 -5.20 14.49 17.51
C GLN A 168 -4.71 15.75 16.79
N GLU A 169 -4.95 15.88 15.47
CA GLU A 169 -4.57 17.07 14.72
C GLU A 169 -5.36 18.32 15.14
N LEU A 170 -6.63 18.15 15.47
CA LEU A 170 -7.44 19.22 16.05
C LEU A 170 -6.91 19.68 17.40
N TYR A 171 -6.48 18.75 18.25
CA TYR A 171 -5.83 19.04 19.54
C TYR A 171 -4.50 19.78 19.32
N ASN A 172 -3.63 19.27 18.44
CA ASN A 172 -2.32 19.86 18.14
C ASN A 172 -2.44 21.30 17.62
N SER A 173 -3.49 21.56 16.84
CA SER A 173 -3.81 22.92 16.35
C SER A 173 -4.58 23.78 17.36
N GLN A 174 -4.68 23.34 18.62
CA GLN A 174 -5.39 24.03 19.73
C GLN A 174 -6.89 24.24 19.49
N ASN A 175 -7.47 23.53 18.54
CA ASN A 175 -8.92 23.53 18.31
C ASN A 175 -9.62 22.52 19.24
N TYR A 176 -9.52 22.75 20.54
CA TYR A 176 -9.96 21.80 21.57
C TYR A 176 -11.44 21.48 21.51
N ALA A 177 -12.28 22.47 21.21
CA ALA A 177 -13.73 22.25 21.10
C ALA A 177 -14.09 21.30 19.93
N ALA A 178 -13.39 21.41 18.81
CA ALA A 178 -13.58 20.49 17.69
C ALA A 178 -13.00 19.10 18.00
N ALA A 179 -11.86 19.02 18.68
CA ALA A 179 -11.26 17.77 19.12
C ALA A 179 -12.19 17.01 20.08
N GLU A 180 -12.77 17.70 21.09
CA GLU A 180 -13.76 17.14 22.00
C GLU A 180 -14.94 16.52 21.23
N LYS A 181 -15.55 17.30 20.33
CA LYS A 181 -16.69 16.83 19.53
C LYS A 181 -16.35 15.59 18.72
N GLU A 182 -15.16 15.56 18.12
CA GLU A 182 -14.72 14.43 17.29
C GLU A 182 -14.49 13.17 18.14
N LEU A 183 -13.92 13.32 19.34
CA LEU A 183 -13.67 12.22 20.28
C LEU A 183 -14.97 11.67 20.87
N LEU A 184 -15.90 12.52 21.28
CA LEU A 184 -17.20 12.07 21.75
C LEU A 184 -17.96 11.30 20.67
N ASN A 185 -17.94 11.81 19.45
CA ASN A 185 -18.52 11.10 18.31
C ASN A 185 -17.85 9.74 18.05
N PHE A 186 -16.52 9.65 18.23
CA PHE A 186 -15.78 8.38 18.10
C PHE A 186 -16.23 7.36 19.16
N ILE A 187 -16.40 7.79 20.39
CA ILE A 187 -16.85 6.95 21.49
C ILE A 187 -18.28 6.42 21.21
N ASP A 188 -19.17 7.28 20.74
CA ASP A 188 -20.56 6.93 20.45
C ASP A 188 -20.70 5.93 19.29
N GLN A 189 -19.77 5.91 18.34
CA GLN A 189 -19.76 5.00 17.19
C GLN A 189 -19.46 3.54 17.55
N SER A 190 -19.08 3.24 18.79
CA SER A 190 -18.87 1.87 19.29
C SER A 190 -17.97 1.02 18.38
N THR A 191 -16.81 1.55 18.00
CA THR A 191 -15.82 0.83 17.17
C THR A 191 -15.35 -0.48 17.82
N PRO A 192 -15.13 -1.56 17.09
CA PRO A 192 -14.55 -2.80 17.62
C PRO A 192 -13.03 -2.67 17.92
N HIS A 193 -12.39 -1.57 17.50
CA HIS A 193 -10.95 -1.36 17.63
C HIS A 193 -10.59 -0.72 18.97
N ALA A 194 -10.65 -1.53 20.04
CA ALA A 194 -10.45 -1.09 21.43
C ALA A 194 -9.18 -0.28 21.67
N TYR A 195 -8.08 -0.58 20.95
CA TYR A 195 -6.83 0.17 21.07
C TYR A 195 -7.01 1.66 20.69
N TRP A 196 -7.63 1.94 19.56
CA TRP A 196 -7.85 3.32 19.13
C TRP A 196 -8.89 4.03 19.97
N LEU A 197 -9.90 3.30 20.45
CA LEU A 197 -10.90 3.83 21.37
C LEU A 197 -10.25 4.24 22.70
N ALA A 198 -9.38 3.40 23.26
CA ALA A 198 -8.66 3.72 24.50
C ALA A 198 -7.77 4.96 24.32
N ARG A 199 -7.07 5.07 23.20
CA ARG A 199 -6.30 6.28 22.87
C ARG A 199 -7.18 7.53 22.75
N GLY A 200 -8.41 7.35 22.21
CA GLY A 200 -9.41 8.40 22.13
C GLY A 200 -9.83 8.92 23.52
N PHE A 201 -10.05 8.03 24.48
CA PHE A 201 -10.35 8.44 25.88
C PHE A 201 -9.19 9.19 26.55
N ILE A 202 -7.95 8.73 26.31
CA ILE A 202 -6.76 9.44 26.87
C ILE A 202 -6.69 10.84 26.27
N LEU A 203 -6.81 10.98 24.97
CA LEU A 203 -6.77 12.27 24.30
C LEU A 203 -7.93 13.18 24.73
N LEU A 204 -9.12 12.63 25.01
CA LEU A 204 -10.24 13.40 25.52
C LEU A 204 -9.95 13.98 26.91
N SER A 205 -9.26 13.21 27.77
CA SER A 205 -8.79 13.71 29.05
C SER A 205 -7.82 14.89 28.87
N ASP A 206 -6.86 14.78 27.94
CA ASP A 206 -5.92 15.86 27.63
C ASP A 206 -6.65 17.11 27.11
N VAL A 207 -7.66 16.92 26.27
CA VAL A 207 -8.52 18.02 25.78
C VAL A 207 -9.23 18.71 26.92
N TYR A 208 -9.80 17.97 27.88
CA TYR A 208 -10.48 18.56 29.04
C TYR A 208 -9.53 19.34 29.93
N VAL A 209 -8.33 18.82 30.17
CA VAL A 209 -7.28 19.55 30.89
C VAL A 209 -6.94 20.86 30.16
N ALA A 210 -6.75 20.82 28.85
CA ALA A 210 -6.42 22.01 28.06
C ALA A 210 -7.55 23.05 28.02
N MET A 211 -8.80 22.63 28.21
CA MET A 211 -9.97 23.50 28.28
C MET A 211 -10.31 23.96 29.72
N ASP A 212 -9.51 23.59 30.72
CA ASP A 212 -9.80 23.82 32.14
C ASP A 212 -11.17 23.28 32.60
N LYS A 213 -11.64 22.22 31.93
CA LYS A 213 -12.87 21.51 32.30
C LYS A 213 -12.54 20.49 33.39
N LYS A 214 -13.29 20.53 34.50
CA LYS A 214 -13.24 19.44 35.48
C LYS A 214 -13.89 18.17 34.88
N LEU A 215 -13.23 17.04 35.05
CA LEU A 215 -13.78 15.72 34.73
C LEU A 215 -14.94 15.37 35.66
#